data_5a3bf49a5e52f7860be556a08468119f
#
_entry.id   5a3bf49a5e52f7860be556a08468119f
#
_cell.length_a   1.000
_cell.length_b   1.000
_cell.length_c   1.000
_cell.angle_alpha   90.00
_cell.angle_beta   90.00
_cell.angle_gamma   90.00
#
_symmetry.space_group_name_H-M   'P 1'
#
loop_
_entity.id
_entity.type
_entity.pdbx_description
1 polymer ?
#
loop_
_entity_poly.entity_id
_entity_poly.type
_entity_poly.pdbx_seq_one_letter_code
_entity_poly.pdbx_strand_id
1 'polypeptide(L)'
;MMPHPAIAIVAPNTLASVGLADIIHRMMPGAEICLFSHFAELNQAENRDAFFHYFVSAAEVLTGASFFLQRQHKTIVLTHGE
;
A
#
# COMPACT_ATOMS: atom_id res chain seq x y z
N MET A 1 3.46 4.05 -24.54
CA MET A 1 2.90 2.96 -23.72
C MET A 1 2.55 3.49 -22.33
N MET A 2 1.36 3.18 -21.91
CA MET A 2 0.91 3.61 -20.58
C MET A 2 1.52 2.71 -19.51
N PRO A 3 2.16 3.28 -18.49
CA PRO A 3 2.64 2.45 -17.39
C PRO A 3 1.44 1.89 -16.62
N HIS A 4 1.61 0.69 -16.09
CA HIS A 4 0.59 0.11 -15.25
C HIS A 4 0.60 0.83 -13.89
N PRO A 5 -0.57 1.11 -13.32
CA PRO A 5 -0.60 1.69 -11.98
C PRO A 5 -0.03 0.68 -10.98
N ALA A 6 0.80 1.17 -10.09
CA ALA A 6 1.36 0.35 -9.03
C ALA A 6 0.69 0.70 -7.72
N ILE A 7 0.35 -0.31 -6.94
CA ILE A 7 -0.33 -0.15 -5.66
C ILE A 7 0.49 -0.82 -4.58
N ALA A 8 0.74 -0.10 -3.50
CA ALA A 8 1.47 -0.63 -2.35
C ALA A 8 0.48 -1.01 -1.24
N ILE A 9 0.70 -2.15 -0.63
CA ILE A 9 -0.05 -2.56 0.56
C ILE A 9 0.97 -2.74 1.67
N VAL A 10 0.84 -1.96 2.73
CA VAL A 10 1.77 -1.96 3.86
C VAL A 10 1.03 -2.40 5.10
N ALA A 11 1.14 -3.67 5.44
CA ALA A 11 0.44 -4.23 6.59
C ALA A 11 1.14 -5.49 7.07
N PRO A 12 1.29 -5.66 8.39
CA PRO A 12 1.97 -6.84 8.93
C PRO A 12 1.14 -8.13 8.81
N ASN A 13 -0.17 -8.03 8.66
CA ASN A 13 -1.03 -9.20 8.52
C ASN A 13 -1.00 -9.68 7.07
N THR A 14 -0.16 -10.69 6.80
CA THR A 14 0.05 -11.20 5.45
C THR A 14 -1.24 -11.75 4.83
N LEU A 15 -2.05 -12.44 5.62
CA LEU A 15 -3.29 -13.02 5.09
C LEU A 15 -4.26 -11.92 4.63
N ALA A 16 -4.40 -10.88 5.44
CA ALA A 16 -5.25 -9.75 5.07
C ALA A 16 -4.70 -9.03 3.83
N SER A 17 -3.38 -8.89 3.75
CA SER A 17 -2.74 -8.24 2.60
C SER A 17 -2.98 -9.02 1.32
N VAL A 18 -2.85 -10.33 1.37
CA VAL A 18 -3.08 -11.19 0.20
C VAL A 18 -4.55 -11.11 -0.22
N GLY A 19 -5.47 -11.12 0.74
CA GLY A 19 -6.89 -11.01 0.45
C GLY A 19 -7.23 -9.67 -0.21
N LEU A 20 -6.67 -8.59 0.30
CA LEU A 20 -6.88 -7.27 -0.28
C LEU A 20 -6.27 -7.18 -1.67
N ALA A 21 -5.07 -7.74 -1.85
CA ALA A 21 -4.41 -7.76 -3.15
C ALA A 21 -5.27 -8.47 -4.20
N ASP A 22 -5.90 -9.56 -3.80
CA ASP A 22 -6.79 -10.32 -4.71
C ASP A 22 -7.98 -9.47 -5.13
N ILE A 23 -8.58 -8.75 -4.18
CA ILE A 23 -9.73 -7.88 -4.46
C ILE A 23 -9.32 -6.77 -5.42
N ILE A 24 -8.19 -6.13 -5.16
CA ILE A 24 -7.70 -5.04 -6.01
C ILE A 24 -7.39 -5.57 -7.41
N HIS A 25 -6.78 -6.73 -7.48
CA HIS A 25 -6.45 -7.34 -8.77
C HIS A 25 -7.69 -7.60 -9.62
N ARG A 26 -8.78 -8.01 -8.97
CA ARG A 26 -10.05 -8.21 -9.69
C ARG A 26 -10.65 -6.91 -10.19
N MET A 27 -10.49 -5.83 -9.42
CA MET A 27 -11.02 -4.52 -9.79
C MET A 27 -10.13 -3.82 -10.80
N MET A 28 -8.84 -4.05 -10.74
CA MET A 28 -7.85 -3.38 -11.58
C MET A 28 -6.84 -4.41 -12.10
N PRO A 29 -7.23 -5.24 -13.08
CA PRO A 29 -6.37 -6.35 -13.52
C PRO A 29 -5.01 -5.92 -14.04
N GLY A 30 -4.88 -4.68 -14.51
CA GLY A 30 -3.61 -4.16 -15.00
C GLY A 30 -2.71 -3.57 -13.93
N ALA A 31 -3.17 -3.53 -12.68
CA ALA A 31 -2.37 -2.93 -11.61
C ALA A 31 -1.29 -3.88 -11.13
N GLU A 32 -0.12 -3.32 -10.82
CA GLU A 32 0.96 -4.05 -10.17
C GLU A 32 0.82 -3.84 -8.67
N ILE A 33 0.77 -4.93 -7.91
CA ILE A 33 0.54 -4.85 -6.46
C ILE A 33 1.79 -5.32 -5.73
N CYS A 34 2.31 -4.47 -4.86
CA CYS A 34 3.49 -4.77 -4.06
C CYS A 34 3.10 -4.85 -2.59
N LEU A 35 3.48 -5.93 -1.94
CA LEU A 35 3.16 -6.17 -0.54
C LEU A 35 4.37 -5.89 0.33
N PHE A 36 4.16 -5.09 1.35
CA PHE A 36 5.18 -4.79 2.35
C PHE A 36 4.61 -5.10 3.73
N SER A 37 5.39 -5.73 4.58
CA SER A 37 4.93 -6.04 5.94
C SER A 37 5.00 -4.82 6.84
N HIS A 38 6.00 -3.98 6.64
CA HIS A 38 6.23 -2.81 7.48
C HIS A 38 6.66 -1.62 6.66
N PHE A 39 6.43 -0.42 7.18
CA PHE A 39 6.84 0.81 6.51
C PHE A 39 8.34 0.82 6.18
N ALA A 40 9.17 0.22 7.04
CA ALA A 40 10.61 0.18 6.78
C ALA A 40 10.94 -0.46 5.44
N GLU A 41 10.19 -1.49 5.05
CA GLU A 41 10.40 -2.15 3.77
C GLU A 41 10.03 -1.24 2.60
N LEU A 42 8.91 -0.54 2.72
CA LEU A 42 8.50 0.42 1.71
C LEU A 42 9.52 1.55 1.60
N ASN A 43 9.98 2.03 2.73
CA ASN A 43 10.92 3.16 2.77
C ASN A 43 12.24 2.83 2.10
N GLN A 44 12.63 1.57 2.07
CA GLN A 44 13.85 1.12 1.41
C GLN A 44 13.66 0.80 -0.06
N ALA A 45 12.43 0.76 -0.53
CA ALA A 45 12.15 0.41 -1.92
C ALA A 45 12.51 1.60 -2.83
N GLU A 46 13.12 1.29 -3.95
CA GLU A 46 13.50 2.32 -4.92
C GLU A 46 12.28 3.04 -5.48
N ASN A 47 11.18 2.32 -5.62
CA ASN A 47 9.95 2.86 -6.20
C ASN A 47 8.95 3.37 -5.17
N ARG A 48 9.41 3.66 -3.95
CA ARG A 48 8.51 4.06 -2.87
C ARG A 48 7.63 5.25 -3.20
N ASP A 49 8.07 6.13 -4.09
CA ASP A 49 7.32 7.33 -4.46
C ASP A 49 6.46 7.14 -5.70
N ALA A 50 6.56 5.99 -6.35
CA ALA A 50 5.94 5.77 -7.65
C ALA A 50 4.56 5.12 -7.59
N PHE A 51 4.07 4.81 -6.41
CA PHE A 51 2.80 4.12 -6.27
C PHE A 51 1.62 5.05 -6.51
N PHE A 52 0.62 4.51 -7.17
CA PHE A 52 -0.62 5.23 -7.45
C PHE A 52 -1.48 5.35 -6.17
N HIS A 53 -1.50 4.29 -5.37
CA HIS A 53 -2.19 4.27 -4.09
C HIS A 53 -1.39 3.49 -3.06
N TYR A 54 -1.55 3.86 -1.79
CA TYR A 54 -0.95 3.18 -0.66
C TYR A 54 -2.06 2.75 0.28
N PHE A 55 -2.19 1.44 0.48
CA PHE A 55 -3.13 0.88 1.48
C PHE A 55 -2.29 0.50 2.68
N VAL A 56 -2.49 1.17 3.79
CA VAL A 56 -1.57 1.09 4.92
C VAL A 56 -2.33 0.84 6.21
N SER A 57 -1.87 -0.12 7.01
CA SER A 57 -2.46 -0.33 8.33
C SER A 57 -2.18 0.87 9.23
N ALA A 58 -3.07 1.11 10.21
CA ALA A 58 -2.95 2.30 11.06
C ALA A 58 -1.60 2.38 11.77
N ALA A 59 -1.10 1.24 12.26
CA ALA A 59 0.20 1.23 12.96
C ALA A 59 1.34 1.67 12.05
N GLU A 60 1.30 1.24 10.79
CA GLU A 60 2.36 1.60 9.83
C GLU A 60 2.25 3.04 9.37
N VAL A 61 1.05 3.60 9.35
CA VAL A 61 0.87 5.02 9.08
C VAL A 61 1.56 5.84 10.16
N LEU A 62 1.44 5.43 11.42
CA LEU A 62 2.11 6.14 12.52
C LEU A 62 3.62 6.06 12.41
N THR A 63 4.14 4.90 12.02
CA THR A 63 5.58 4.72 11.85
C THR A 63 6.14 5.59 10.73
N GLY A 64 5.40 5.72 9.63
CA GLY A 64 5.84 6.51 8.49
C GLY A 64 5.01 7.77 8.29
N ALA A 65 4.62 8.44 9.37
CA ALA A 65 3.65 9.54 9.31
C ALA A 65 4.04 10.64 8.31
N SER A 66 5.28 11.09 8.33
CA SER A 66 5.72 12.15 7.40
C SER A 66 5.55 11.73 5.95
N PHE A 67 5.93 10.50 5.65
CA PHE A 67 5.85 9.97 4.30
C PHE A 67 4.40 9.96 3.81
N PHE A 68 3.50 9.40 4.62
CA PHE A 68 2.10 9.25 4.23
C PHE A 68 1.34 10.56 4.29
N LEU A 69 1.71 11.45 5.19
CA LEU A 69 1.07 12.76 5.27
C LEU A 69 1.27 13.55 3.98
N GLN A 70 2.47 13.49 3.41
CA GLN A 70 2.76 14.15 2.14
C GLN A 70 2.01 13.49 0.96
N ARG A 71 1.51 12.29 1.16
CA ARG A 71 0.80 11.52 0.15
C ARG A 71 -0.63 11.19 0.57
N GLN A 72 -1.21 12.03 1.43
CA GLN A 72 -2.51 11.72 2.02
C GLN A 72 -3.62 11.56 0.97
N HIS A 73 -3.52 12.25 -0.15
CA HIS A 73 -4.52 12.18 -1.20
C HIS A 73 -4.57 10.82 -1.89
N LYS A 74 -3.56 9.99 -1.70
CA LYS A 74 -3.52 8.64 -2.29
C LYS A 74 -3.20 7.56 -1.27
N THR A 75 -3.32 7.89 0.02
CA THR A 75 -3.11 6.93 1.11
C THR A 75 -4.45 6.55 1.71
N ILE A 76 -4.69 5.26 1.79
CA ILE A 76 -5.91 4.71 2.35
C ILE A 76 -5.53 3.92 3.60
N VAL A 77 -6.07 4.33 4.74
CA VAL A 77 -5.74 3.67 6.00
C VAL A 77 -6.66 2.47 6.19
N LEU A 78 -6.04 1.32 6.42
CA LEU A 78 -6.77 0.09 6.66
C LEU A 78 -7.08 -0.02 8.15
N THR A 79 -8.35 -0.18 8.45
CA THR A 79 -8.79 -0.37 9.83
C THR A 79 -9.38 -1.76 9.95
N HIS A 80 -9.18 -2.37 11.11
CA HIS A 80 -9.83 -3.63 11.39
C HIS A 80 -11.26 -3.33 11.83
N GLY A 81 -12.21 -4.05 11.27
CA GLY A 81 -13.60 -3.91 11.65
C GLY A 81 -13.83 -4.55 12.99
N GLU A 82 -13.92 -3.74 13.98
CA GLU A 82 -14.16 -4.19 15.36
C GLU A 82 -15.56 -3.91 15.74
#